data_dc30f98bf33ffb0d5bc9570136d5d48a
#
_entry.id   dc30f98bf33ffb0d5bc9570136d5d48a
#
_cell.length_a   1.000
_cell.length_b   1.000
_cell.length_c   1.000
_cell.angle_alpha   90.00
_cell.angle_beta   90.00
_cell.angle_gamma   90.00
#
_symmetry.space_group_name_H-M   'P 1'
#
loop_
_entity.id
_entity.type
_entity.pdbx_description
1 polymer ?
#
loop_
_entity_poly.entity_id
_entity_poly.type
_entity_poly.pdbx_seq_one_letter_code
_entity_poly.pdbx_strand_id
1 'polypeptide(L)'
;MEKISRNKQDGAGISIKDQIKKFAINGLYGFNTIILIGMGRKLGIFDYLYEKTKSISNANIVKFTLDELAKKLNLDVNYLDAWLHLALECGLFEIDDLNRKILKTAPFVYELLINYDHNSYIGGTLGAFYNIAPAQEIMLKNFKTGKAMDLLKLPSDVVKDLQERSRRFGKLIEKLFTKSFTSFCKNLNKKGSILEVGCGYGFNIETWAKKYEKTRIIGIDIDPKGILAAKKLVEENNWNERIKILKKSTHEYAHTTKEKFDLIILNQVLHEMNPDENYRNQLFKDLYLLLNDKGILLVGESMVPDTFAPREPFKLFDITHKFSEAGSARFYNEKTFKAFIDSTPFTKAEFIKEGGTKFWTIRK
;
A
#
# COMPACT_ATOMS: atom_id res chain seq x y z
N MET A 1 -51.93 0.12 -30.78
CA MET A 1 -50.96 0.68 -29.85
C MET A 1 -50.76 -0.32 -28.69
N GLU A 2 -49.85 -1.25 -28.88
CA GLU A 2 -49.53 -2.24 -27.87
C GLU A 2 -48.64 -1.59 -26.79
N LYS A 3 -49.12 -1.65 -25.56
CA LYS A 3 -48.34 -1.29 -24.38
C LYS A 3 -47.25 -2.35 -24.19
N ILE A 4 -46.00 -1.99 -24.51
CA ILE A 4 -44.84 -2.78 -24.15
C ILE A 4 -44.77 -2.78 -22.60
N SER A 5 -45.22 -3.88 -22.01
CA SER A 5 -45.01 -4.15 -20.58
C SER A 5 -43.50 -4.38 -20.38
N ARG A 6 -42.83 -3.41 -19.86
CA ARG A 6 -41.45 -3.59 -19.38
C ARG A 6 -41.50 -4.58 -18.23
N ASN A 7 -41.00 -5.77 -18.47
CA ASN A 7 -40.75 -6.79 -17.44
C ASN A 7 -39.93 -6.18 -16.30
N LYS A 8 -40.57 -6.03 -15.14
CA LYS A 8 -39.90 -5.78 -13.86
C LYS A 8 -39.20 -7.07 -13.42
N GLN A 9 -38.02 -7.30 -13.94
CA GLN A 9 -37.02 -8.20 -13.29
C GLN A 9 -35.74 -7.42 -13.08
N ASP A 10 -35.83 -6.30 -12.36
CA ASP A 10 -34.69 -5.52 -11.95
C ASP A 10 -34.65 -5.53 -10.45
N GLY A 11 -33.47 -5.89 -9.92
CA GLY A 11 -33.12 -6.16 -8.54
C GLY A 11 -33.94 -5.42 -7.47
N ALA A 12 -34.50 -6.16 -6.56
CA ALA A 12 -35.42 -5.76 -5.52
C ALA A 12 -35.16 -4.34 -4.99
N GLY A 13 -36.08 -3.42 -5.23
CA GLY A 13 -36.32 -2.25 -4.38
C GLY A 13 -35.42 -1.04 -4.55
N ILE A 14 -34.47 -0.99 -5.50
CA ILE A 14 -33.57 0.17 -5.67
C ILE A 14 -34.28 1.25 -6.52
N SER A 15 -34.49 2.46 -5.96
CA SER A 15 -35.06 3.59 -6.67
C SER A 15 -34.01 4.36 -7.48
N ILE A 16 -34.46 5.16 -8.46
CA ILE A 16 -33.58 6.06 -9.20
C ILE A 16 -32.89 7.07 -8.25
N LYS A 17 -33.54 7.46 -7.17
CA LYS A 17 -32.96 8.32 -6.13
C LYS A 17 -31.81 7.65 -5.42
N ASP A 18 -31.90 6.34 -5.14
CA ASP A 18 -30.81 5.57 -4.54
C ASP A 18 -29.60 5.48 -5.46
N GLN A 19 -29.84 5.32 -6.78
CA GLN A 19 -28.76 5.33 -7.76
C GLN A 19 -28.11 6.72 -7.90
N ILE A 20 -28.91 7.80 -7.89
CA ILE A 20 -28.37 9.17 -7.87
C ILE A 20 -27.54 9.39 -6.59
N LYS A 21 -28.04 9.00 -5.41
CA LYS A 21 -27.30 9.10 -4.15
C LYS A 21 -25.97 8.34 -4.24
N LYS A 22 -25.99 7.12 -4.76
CA LYS A 22 -24.80 6.29 -4.90
C LYS A 22 -23.76 6.88 -5.84
N PHE A 23 -24.15 7.27 -7.06
CA PHE A 23 -23.18 7.67 -8.09
C PHE A 23 -22.82 9.15 -8.04
N ALA A 24 -23.77 10.03 -7.75
CA ALA A 24 -23.49 11.47 -7.68
C ALA A 24 -23.06 11.90 -6.27
N ILE A 25 -23.91 11.73 -5.25
CA ILE A 25 -23.65 12.32 -3.93
C ILE A 25 -22.48 11.60 -3.24
N ASN A 26 -22.53 10.29 -3.08
CA ASN A 26 -21.46 9.53 -2.44
C ASN A 26 -20.16 9.54 -3.26
N GLY A 27 -20.28 9.54 -4.59
CA GLY A 27 -19.14 9.64 -5.50
C GLY A 27 -18.43 10.98 -5.37
N LEU A 28 -19.16 12.11 -5.39
CA LEU A 28 -18.60 13.45 -5.20
C LEU A 28 -17.99 13.62 -3.80
N TYR A 29 -18.66 13.14 -2.75
CA TYR A 29 -18.13 13.19 -1.39
C TYR A 29 -16.78 12.43 -1.30
N GLY A 30 -16.73 11.20 -1.78
CA GLY A 30 -15.50 10.39 -1.76
C GLY A 30 -14.39 11.00 -2.61
N PHE A 31 -14.72 11.52 -3.79
CA PHE A 31 -13.76 12.17 -4.68
C PHE A 31 -13.16 13.43 -4.04
N ASN A 32 -14.02 14.33 -3.51
CA ASN A 32 -13.55 15.54 -2.83
C ASN A 32 -12.68 15.21 -1.62
N THR A 33 -13.07 14.21 -0.82
CA THR A 33 -12.27 13.77 0.33
C THR A 33 -10.86 13.32 -0.09
N ILE A 34 -10.74 12.54 -1.18
CA ILE A 34 -9.43 12.11 -1.70
C ILE A 34 -8.60 13.30 -2.19
N ILE A 35 -9.22 14.25 -2.92
CA ILE A 35 -8.55 15.47 -3.38
C ILE A 35 -8.03 16.29 -2.20
N LEU A 36 -8.88 16.54 -1.20
CA LEU A 36 -8.51 17.31 -0.01
C LEU A 36 -7.34 16.67 0.73
N ILE A 37 -7.38 15.36 0.94
CA ILE A 37 -6.29 14.64 1.61
C ILE A 37 -5.02 14.72 0.78
N GLY A 38 -5.09 14.49 -0.51
CA GLY A 38 -3.93 14.59 -1.40
C GLY A 38 -3.31 15.98 -1.44
N MET A 39 -4.15 17.03 -1.55
CA MET A 39 -3.69 18.43 -1.50
C MET A 39 -3.10 18.77 -0.12
N GLY A 40 -3.77 18.40 0.98
CA GLY A 40 -3.28 18.65 2.34
C GLY A 40 -1.91 18.02 2.60
N ARG A 41 -1.67 16.82 2.06
CA ARG A 41 -0.34 16.19 2.10
C ARG A 41 0.70 16.99 1.28
N LYS A 42 0.40 17.34 0.05
CA LYS A 42 1.33 18.11 -0.83
C LYS A 42 1.61 19.52 -0.32
N LEU A 43 0.65 20.14 0.34
CA LEU A 43 0.81 21.46 0.98
C LEU A 43 1.52 21.40 2.34
N GLY A 44 1.83 20.19 2.84
CA GLY A 44 2.50 20.00 4.13
C GLY A 44 1.60 20.24 5.36
N ILE A 45 0.27 20.34 5.18
CA ILE A 45 -0.66 20.60 6.27
C ILE A 45 -0.62 19.47 7.30
N PHE A 46 -0.69 18.22 6.86
CA PHE A 46 -0.67 17.06 7.79
C PHE A 46 0.69 16.88 8.46
N ASP A 47 1.79 17.14 7.74
CA ASP A 47 3.13 17.09 8.31
C ASP A 47 3.31 18.15 9.39
N TYR A 48 2.82 19.37 9.16
CA TYR A 48 2.82 20.43 10.17
C TYR A 48 2.00 20.04 11.42
N LEU A 49 0.80 19.50 11.24
CA LEU A 49 -0.04 19.04 12.35
C LEU A 49 0.61 17.88 13.12
N TYR A 50 1.33 16.98 12.44
CA TYR A 50 2.11 15.92 13.07
C TYR A 50 3.26 16.48 13.91
N GLU A 51 4.09 17.35 13.34
CA GLU A 51 5.21 17.96 14.08
C GLU A 51 4.75 18.79 15.28
N LYS A 52 3.61 19.47 15.17
CA LYS A 52 3.00 20.22 16.29
C LYS A 52 2.66 19.33 17.49
N THR A 53 2.40 18.06 17.28
CA THR A 53 1.97 17.12 18.32
C THR A 53 3.00 16.08 18.71
N LYS A 54 4.09 15.97 17.97
CA LYS A 54 5.14 14.95 18.15
C LYS A 54 5.73 14.91 19.57
N SER A 55 5.78 16.06 20.24
CA SER A 55 6.26 16.19 21.62
C SER A 55 5.16 15.98 22.68
N ILE A 56 3.91 15.80 22.28
CA ILE A 56 2.77 15.66 23.19
C ILE A 56 2.44 14.17 23.31
N SER A 57 2.70 13.59 24.47
CA SER A 57 2.36 12.20 24.77
C SER A 57 0.84 11.99 24.62
N ASN A 58 0.44 10.98 23.83
CA ASN A 58 -0.96 10.61 23.57
C ASN A 58 -1.82 11.67 22.87
N ALA A 59 -1.23 12.58 22.09
CA ALA A 59 -2.01 13.50 21.27
C ALA A 59 -2.77 12.70 20.19
N ASN A 60 -4.11 12.83 20.21
CA ASN A 60 -5.01 12.28 19.20
C ASN A 60 -5.93 13.33 18.59
N ILE A 61 -5.85 14.54 19.10
CA ILE A 61 -6.59 15.72 18.62
C ILE A 61 -5.60 16.88 18.48
N VAL A 62 -5.58 17.51 17.30
CA VAL A 62 -4.73 18.67 17.02
C VAL A 62 -5.60 19.88 16.80
N LYS A 63 -5.33 20.93 17.58
CA LYS A 63 -6.02 22.24 17.44
C LYS A 63 -5.14 23.22 16.66
N PHE A 64 -5.75 24.01 15.80
CA PHE A 64 -5.07 24.99 14.96
C PHE A 64 -6.05 26.09 14.50
N THR A 65 -5.51 27.17 13.91
CA THR A 65 -6.29 28.21 13.26
C THR A 65 -5.89 28.35 11.79
N LEU A 66 -6.76 28.99 11.00
CA LEU A 66 -6.47 29.33 9.61
C LEU A 66 -5.19 30.17 9.49
N ASP A 67 -5.07 31.24 10.29
CA ASP A 67 -3.93 32.16 10.26
C ASP A 67 -2.62 31.46 10.63
N GLU A 68 -2.67 30.54 11.60
CA GLU A 68 -1.53 29.73 11.99
C GLU A 68 -1.02 28.88 10.82
N LEU A 69 -1.91 28.15 10.13
CA LEU A 69 -1.55 27.34 8.98
C LEU A 69 -1.02 28.18 7.82
N ALA A 70 -1.73 29.25 7.45
CA ALA A 70 -1.34 30.15 6.39
C ALA A 70 0.07 30.71 6.61
N LYS A 71 0.34 31.22 7.81
CA LYS A 71 1.65 31.79 8.17
C LYS A 71 2.77 30.76 8.19
N LYS A 72 2.52 29.59 8.79
CA LYS A 72 3.55 28.56 8.98
C LYS A 72 3.92 27.84 7.69
N LEU A 73 2.96 27.67 6.80
CA LEU A 73 3.15 26.95 5.53
C LEU A 73 3.30 27.90 4.33
N ASN A 74 3.27 29.22 4.57
CA ASN A 74 3.34 30.25 3.52
C ASN A 74 2.27 30.02 2.42
N LEU A 75 1.01 29.84 2.86
CA LEU A 75 -0.12 29.58 1.98
C LEU A 75 -1.01 30.83 1.89
N ASP A 76 -1.63 31.03 0.73
CA ASP A 76 -2.63 32.09 0.54
C ASP A 76 -3.86 31.80 1.42
N VAL A 77 -4.32 32.81 2.16
CA VAL A 77 -5.39 32.70 3.15
C VAL A 77 -6.72 32.34 2.50
N ASN A 78 -7.03 32.89 1.31
CA ASN A 78 -8.31 32.66 0.65
C ASN A 78 -8.42 31.24 0.11
N TYR A 79 -7.34 30.73 -0.50
CA TYR A 79 -7.29 29.32 -0.94
C TYR A 79 -7.32 28.36 0.22
N LEU A 80 -6.63 28.68 1.31
CA LEU A 80 -6.65 27.83 2.52
C LEU A 80 -8.01 27.85 3.20
N ASP A 81 -8.69 28.99 3.26
CA ASP A 81 -10.06 29.08 3.79
C ASP A 81 -11.04 28.23 3.00
N ALA A 82 -11.00 28.31 1.66
CA ALA A 82 -11.83 27.47 0.80
C ALA A 82 -11.53 25.98 1.00
N TRP A 83 -10.25 25.60 1.12
CA TRP A 83 -9.84 24.23 1.38
C TRP A 83 -10.34 23.76 2.76
N LEU A 84 -10.19 24.57 3.80
CA LEU A 84 -10.67 24.26 5.16
C LEU A 84 -12.18 24.15 5.23
N HIS A 85 -12.92 25.02 4.52
CA HIS A 85 -14.38 24.93 4.45
C HIS A 85 -14.81 23.57 3.91
N LEU A 86 -14.24 23.16 2.77
CA LEU A 86 -14.55 21.86 2.19
C LEU A 86 -14.06 20.69 3.07
N ALA A 87 -12.94 20.86 3.78
CA ALA A 87 -12.43 19.86 4.73
C ALA A 87 -13.34 19.67 5.95
N LEU A 88 -13.99 20.75 6.42
CA LEU A 88 -15.04 20.67 7.44
C LEU A 88 -16.26 19.88 6.93
N GLU A 89 -16.76 20.21 5.74
CA GLU A 89 -17.89 19.50 5.10
C GLU A 89 -17.59 18.02 4.85
N CYS A 90 -16.35 17.70 4.52
CA CYS A 90 -15.90 16.30 4.37
C CYS A 90 -15.55 15.60 5.69
N GLY A 91 -15.72 16.26 6.83
CA GLY A 91 -15.51 15.66 8.15
C GLY A 91 -14.04 15.39 8.50
N LEU A 92 -13.09 16.12 7.91
CA LEU A 92 -11.67 16.02 8.31
C LEU A 92 -11.38 16.81 9.57
N PHE A 93 -12.11 17.92 9.79
CA PHE A 93 -11.95 18.80 10.93
C PHE A 93 -13.30 19.15 11.53
N GLU A 94 -13.28 19.66 12.76
CA GLU A 94 -14.42 20.20 13.49
C GLU A 94 -14.10 21.58 14.02
N ILE A 95 -15.12 22.42 14.22
CA ILE A 95 -14.97 23.70 14.91
C ILE A 95 -14.89 23.41 16.41
N ASP A 96 -13.78 23.81 17.04
CA ASP A 96 -13.58 23.70 18.49
C ASP A 96 -14.06 24.94 19.22
N ASP A 97 -13.75 26.12 18.71
CA ASP A 97 -14.20 27.42 19.26
C ASP A 97 -14.51 28.36 18.10
N LEU A 98 -15.79 28.65 17.91
CA LEU A 98 -16.27 29.51 16.83
C LEU A 98 -15.82 30.97 17.00
N ASN A 99 -15.83 31.51 18.23
CA ASN A 99 -15.46 32.89 18.49
C ASN A 99 -13.96 33.13 18.24
N ARG A 100 -13.14 32.20 18.62
CA ARG A 100 -11.67 32.23 18.45
C ARG A 100 -11.21 31.63 17.12
N LYS A 101 -12.14 31.14 16.29
CA LYS A 101 -11.87 30.45 15.00
C LYS A 101 -10.86 29.32 15.14
N ILE A 102 -10.98 28.54 16.23
CA ILE A 102 -10.14 27.37 16.48
C ILE A 102 -10.79 26.15 15.85
N LEU A 103 -10.02 25.43 15.05
CA LEU A 103 -10.36 24.14 14.46
C LEU A 103 -9.63 23.02 15.20
N LYS A 104 -10.18 21.81 15.12
CA LYS A 104 -9.53 20.59 15.60
C LYS A 104 -9.72 19.45 14.61
N THR A 105 -8.86 18.46 14.67
CA THR A 105 -9.05 17.20 13.92
C THR A 105 -10.34 16.52 14.37
N ALA A 106 -11.12 16.01 13.41
CA ALA A 106 -12.27 15.16 13.72
C ALA A 106 -11.81 13.83 14.34
N PRO A 107 -12.71 13.07 14.99
CA PRO A 107 -12.37 11.81 15.65
C PRO A 107 -11.60 10.85 14.71
N PHE A 108 -10.48 10.29 15.19
CA PHE A 108 -9.60 9.37 14.49
C PHE A 108 -8.87 9.93 13.25
N VAL A 109 -9.10 11.17 12.84
CA VAL A 109 -8.38 11.77 11.70
C VAL A 109 -6.88 11.86 11.97
N TYR A 110 -6.49 12.11 13.21
CA TYR A 110 -5.09 12.13 13.59
C TYR A 110 -4.40 10.78 13.32
N GLU A 111 -4.98 9.69 13.78
CA GLU A 111 -4.44 8.34 13.61
C GLU A 111 -4.49 7.85 12.17
N LEU A 112 -5.52 8.26 11.43
CA LEU A 112 -5.75 7.78 10.07
C LEU A 112 -4.96 8.56 9.02
N LEU A 113 -4.76 9.87 9.19
CA LEU A 113 -4.26 10.75 8.14
C LEU A 113 -3.00 11.53 8.51
N ILE A 114 -2.72 11.75 9.81
CA ILE A 114 -1.66 12.62 10.30
C ILE A 114 -0.52 11.79 10.88
N ASN A 115 -0.79 10.91 11.84
CA ASN A 115 0.23 10.07 12.47
C ASN A 115 0.60 8.89 11.56
N TYR A 116 1.61 9.07 10.72
CA TYR A 116 2.08 8.04 9.78
C TYR A 116 2.75 6.85 10.49
N ASP A 117 3.08 6.92 11.77
CA ASP A 117 3.54 5.78 12.56
C ASP A 117 2.41 4.92 13.11
N HIS A 118 1.17 5.43 13.13
CA HIS A 118 0.03 4.68 13.62
C HIS A 118 -0.34 3.51 12.70
N ASN A 119 -0.70 2.35 13.31
CA ASN A 119 -1.01 1.13 12.56
C ASN A 119 -2.23 1.24 11.63
N SER A 120 -3.14 2.18 11.92
CA SER A 120 -4.34 2.44 11.11
C SER A 120 -4.12 3.54 10.06
N TYR A 121 -2.91 4.09 9.91
CA TYR A 121 -2.63 5.15 8.96
C TYR A 121 -2.96 4.74 7.53
N ILE A 122 -3.78 5.55 6.84
CA ILE A 122 -4.22 5.34 5.46
C ILE A 122 -3.89 6.53 4.54
N GLY A 123 -3.30 7.59 5.07
CA GLY A 123 -3.00 8.82 4.34
C GLY A 123 -2.17 8.58 3.08
N GLY A 124 -1.17 7.68 3.12
CA GLY A 124 -0.38 7.28 1.94
C GLY A 124 -1.23 6.61 0.86
N THR A 125 -2.14 5.72 1.25
CA THR A 125 -3.06 5.06 0.31
C THR A 125 -3.97 6.08 -0.40
N LEU A 126 -4.54 7.01 0.34
CA LEU A 126 -5.42 8.05 -0.22
C LEU A 126 -4.64 9.07 -1.07
N GLY A 127 -3.41 9.41 -0.66
CA GLY A 127 -2.49 10.21 -1.47
C GLY A 127 -2.14 9.54 -2.80
N ALA A 128 -1.95 8.22 -2.82
CA ALA A 128 -1.73 7.46 -4.05
C ALA A 128 -2.94 7.55 -5.00
N PHE A 129 -4.16 7.49 -4.50
CA PHE A 129 -5.36 7.69 -5.33
C PHE A 129 -5.48 9.12 -5.89
N TYR A 130 -5.08 10.13 -5.13
CA TYR A 130 -4.98 11.49 -5.64
C TYR A 130 -3.98 11.59 -6.81
N ASN A 131 -2.84 10.96 -6.69
CA ASN A 131 -1.78 10.99 -7.68
C ASN A 131 -2.04 10.10 -8.92
N ILE A 132 -3.06 9.24 -8.91
CA ILE A 132 -3.38 8.40 -10.07
C ILE A 132 -4.00 9.22 -11.22
N ALA A 133 -4.53 10.42 -10.94
CA ALA A 133 -5.14 11.27 -11.97
C ALA A 133 -4.22 11.57 -13.17
N PRO A 134 -2.93 11.92 -13.00
CA PRO A 134 -2.00 12.08 -14.12
C PRO A 134 -1.77 10.79 -14.92
N ALA A 135 -1.95 9.62 -14.31
CA ALA A 135 -1.79 8.34 -14.99
C ALA A 135 -3.02 7.96 -15.85
N GLN A 136 -4.18 8.58 -15.62
CA GLN A 136 -5.42 8.28 -16.36
C GLN A 136 -5.28 8.54 -17.86
N GLU A 137 -4.60 9.59 -18.27
CA GLU A 137 -4.35 9.89 -19.69
C GLU A 137 -3.51 8.79 -20.36
N ILE A 138 -2.54 8.24 -19.64
CA ILE A 138 -1.73 7.11 -20.11
C ILE A 138 -2.61 5.86 -20.19
N MET A 139 -3.44 5.61 -19.19
CA MET A 139 -4.38 4.47 -19.18
C MET A 139 -5.35 4.53 -20.36
N LEU A 140 -5.93 5.70 -20.68
CA LEU A 140 -6.81 5.88 -21.83
C LEU A 140 -6.16 5.50 -23.16
N LYS A 141 -4.88 5.85 -23.33
CA LYS A 141 -4.09 5.41 -24.50
C LYS A 141 -3.86 3.91 -24.49
N ASN A 142 -3.59 3.33 -23.31
CA ASN A 142 -3.31 1.91 -23.15
C ASN A 142 -4.55 1.04 -23.41
N PHE A 143 -5.74 1.51 -23.12
CA PHE A 143 -7.00 0.85 -23.54
C PHE A 143 -7.08 0.60 -25.05
N LYS A 144 -6.48 1.48 -25.84
CA LYS A 144 -6.47 1.35 -27.32
C LYS A 144 -5.29 0.55 -27.85
N THR A 145 -4.18 0.55 -27.15
CA THR A 145 -2.91 0.00 -27.65
C THR A 145 -2.49 -1.31 -26.99
N GLY A 146 -3.10 -1.67 -25.88
CA GLY A 146 -2.69 -2.82 -25.03
C GLY A 146 -1.32 -2.65 -24.38
N LYS A 147 -0.70 -1.45 -24.47
CA LYS A 147 0.62 -1.22 -23.90
C LYS A 147 0.55 -1.22 -22.36
N ALA A 148 1.59 -1.72 -21.75
CA ALA A 148 1.79 -1.62 -20.31
C ALA A 148 2.09 -0.18 -19.89
N MET A 149 1.61 0.21 -18.71
CA MET A 149 2.03 1.45 -18.07
C MET A 149 3.37 1.20 -17.36
N ASP A 150 4.38 2.01 -17.71
CA ASP A 150 5.66 1.98 -17.02
C ASP A 150 5.58 2.95 -15.83
N LEU A 151 5.31 2.42 -14.65
CA LEU A 151 5.18 3.19 -13.41
C LEU A 151 6.44 3.97 -13.07
N LEU A 152 7.63 3.48 -13.47
CA LEU A 152 8.91 4.14 -13.19
C LEU A 152 9.12 5.41 -14.02
N LYS A 153 8.33 5.61 -15.07
CA LYS A 153 8.32 6.84 -15.88
C LYS A 153 7.43 7.95 -15.32
N LEU A 154 6.64 7.65 -14.31
CA LEU A 154 5.87 8.68 -13.62
C LEU A 154 6.79 9.63 -12.84
N PRO A 155 6.34 10.86 -12.51
CA PRO A 155 7.07 11.77 -11.63
C PRO A 155 7.45 11.08 -10.31
N SER A 156 8.63 11.41 -9.79
CA SER A 156 9.21 10.71 -8.62
C SER A 156 8.35 10.82 -7.35
N ASP A 157 7.64 11.93 -7.17
CA ASP A 157 6.70 12.14 -6.07
C ASP A 157 5.46 11.23 -6.19
N VAL A 158 4.97 11.04 -7.43
CA VAL A 158 3.86 10.10 -7.72
C VAL A 158 4.29 8.67 -7.44
N VAL A 159 5.47 8.25 -7.92
CA VAL A 159 6.01 6.91 -7.65
C VAL A 159 6.19 6.69 -6.15
N LYS A 160 6.74 7.68 -5.43
CA LYS A 160 6.89 7.61 -3.97
C LYS A 160 5.55 7.39 -3.26
N ASP A 161 4.52 8.16 -3.60
CA ASP A 161 3.20 8.04 -2.98
C ASP A 161 2.53 6.70 -3.29
N LEU A 162 2.70 6.17 -4.52
CA LEU A 162 2.24 4.84 -4.88
C LEU A 162 2.93 3.76 -4.04
N GLN A 163 4.23 3.88 -3.87
CA GLN A 163 5.04 2.96 -3.04
C GLN A 163 4.71 3.07 -1.55
N GLU A 164 4.43 4.28 -1.04
CA GLU A 164 4.06 4.47 0.38
C GLU A 164 2.78 3.71 0.77
N ARG A 165 1.91 3.43 -0.19
CA ARG A 165 0.75 2.53 -0.01
C ARG A 165 1.16 1.16 0.54
N SER A 166 2.32 0.64 0.12
CA SER A 166 2.84 -0.65 0.57
C SER A 166 3.25 -0.67 2.05
N ARG A 167 3.58 0.48 2.65
CA ARG A 167 3.96 0.60 4.07
C ARG A 167 2.89 0.03 5.02
N ARG A 168 1.62 0.38 4.80
CA ARG A 168 0.51 -0.12 5.61
C ARG A 168 0.36 -1.63 5.47
N PHE A 169 0.46 -2.14 4.25
CA PHE A 169 0.39 -3.59 4.01
C PHE A 169 1.51 -4.33 4.75
N GLY A 170 2.73 -3.83 4.67
CA GLY A 170 3.88 -4.39 5.39
C GLY A 170 3.63 -4.48 6.89
N LYS A 171 3.12 -3.41 7.53
CA LYS A 171 2.80 -3.38 8.96
C LYS A 171 1.71 -4.40 9.34
N LEU A 172 0.64 -4.50 8.55
CA LEU A 172 -0.45 -5.43 8.81
C LEU A 172 -0.03 -6.89 8.62
N ILE A 173 0.73 -7.19 7.58
CA ILE A 173 1.27 -8.52 7.31
C ILE A 173 2.25 -8.91 8.42
N GLU A 174 3.18 -8.04 8.81
CA GLU A 174 4.12 -8.30 9.90
C GLU A 174 3.38 -8.64 11.20
N LYS A 175 2.39 -7.83 11.57
CA LYS A 175 1.59 -8.04 12.78
C LYS A 175 0.87 -9.40 12.78
N LEU A 176 0.21 -9.75 11.68
CA LEU A 176 -0.49 -11.03 11.54
C LEU A 176 0.49 -12.20 11.47
N PHE A 177 1.61 -12.05 10.74
CA PHE A 177 2.65 -13.07 10.66
C PHE A 177 3.25 -13.36 12.04
N THR A 178 3.60 -12.34 12.81
CA THR A 178 4.12 -12.50 14.18
C THR A 178 3.13 -13.22 15.09
N LYS A 179 1.84 -12.91 14.98
CA LYS A 179 0.78 -13.59 15.74
C LYS A 179 0.70 -15.07 15.37
N SER A 180 0.73 -15.38 14.06
CA SER A 180 0.57 -16.75 13.56
C SER A 180 1.81 -17.62 13.73
N PHE A 181 3.01 -17.01 13.76
CA PHE A 181 4.31 -17.71 13.79
C PHE A 181 5.21 -17.25 14.94
N THR A 182 4.65 -17.10 16.14
CA THR A 182 5.34 -16.52 17.33
C THR A 182 6.69 -17.17 17.64
N SER A 183 6.79 -18.50 17.61
CA SER A 183 8.03 -19.23 17.91
C SER A 183 9.09 -19.00 16.81
N PHE A 184 8.69 -18.98 15.55
CA PHE A 184 9.56 -18.67 14.42
C PHE A 184 10.09 -17.23 14.55
N CYS A 185 9.23 -16.27 14.82
CA CYS A 185 9.58 -14.86 14.97
C CYS A 185 10.52 -14.61 16.18
N LYS A 186 10.34 -15.33 17.29
CA LYS A 186 11.31 -15.27 18.42
C LYS A 186 12.70 -15.74 18.01
N ASN A 187 12.80 -16.80 17.22
CA ASN A 187 14.08 -17.28 16.71
C ASN A 187 14.68 -16.34 15.67
N LEU A 188 13.86 -15.81 14.77
CA LEU A 188 14.24 -14.82 13.77
C LEU A 188 14.90 -13.60 14.44
N ASN A 189 14.34 -13.10 15.56
CA ASN A 189 14.89 -11.94 16.28
C ASN A 189 16.17 -12.24 17.10
N LYS A 190 16.58 -13.50 17.26
CA LYS A 190 17.84 -13.83 17.96
C LYS A 190 19.06 -13.72 17.05
N LYS A 191 18.99 -14.33 15.87
CA LYS A 191 20.09 -14.45 14.90
C LYS A 191 19.59 -14.72 13.46
N GLY A 192 18.34 -14.39 13.16
CA GLY A 192 17.73 -14.73 11.88
C GLY A 192 18.19 -13.83 10.74
N SER A 193 17.79 -14.24 9.55
CA SER A 193 18.06 -13.53 8.29
C SER A 193 16.80 -13.38 7.46
N ILE A 194 16.62 -12.18 6.92
CA ILE A 194 15.51 -11.82 6.04
C ILE A 194 16.07 -11.39 4.69
N LEU A 195 15.47 -11.87 3.61
CA LEU A 195 15.62 -11.33 2.26
C LEU A 195 14.29 -10.71 1.83
N GLU A 196 14.30 -9.44 1.48
CA GLU A 196 13.17 -8.80 0.83
C GLU A 196 13.46 -8.62 -0.65
N VAL A 197 12.62 -9.21 -1.49
CA VAL A 197 12.68 -9.14 -2.95
C VAL A 197 11.70 -8.08 -3.43
N GLY A 198 12.20 -7.14 -4.25
CA GLY A 198 11.44 -5.97 -4.63
C GLY A 198 11.25 -5.01 -3.46
N CYS A 199 12.35 -4.64 -2.80
CA CYS A 199 12.30 -3.82 -1.58
C CYS A 199 11.91 -2.36 -1.82
N GLY A 200 11.90 -1.89 -3.06
CA GLY A 200 11.53 -0.54 -3.46
C GLY A 200 12.21 0.52 -2.59
N TYR A 201 11.41 1.42 -2.01
CA TYR A 201 11.85 2.50 -1.12
C TYR A 201 12.18 2.05 0.31
N GLY A 202 12.12 0.75 0.60
CA GLY A 202 12.49 0.19 1.91
C GLY A 202 11.42 0.29 3.01
N PHE A 203 10.19 0.67 2.69
CA PHE A 203 9.14 0.86 3.70
C PHE A 203 8.77 -0.42 4.45
N ASN A 204 8.82 -1.56 3.77
CA ASN A 204 8.60 -2.84 4.41
C ASN A 204 9.83 -3.26 5.23
N ILE A 205 11.05 -3.04 4.70
CA ILE A 205 12.30 -3.22 5.46
C ILE A 205 12.26 -2.46 6.78
N GLU A 206 11.81 -1.19 6.76
CA GLU A 206 11.66 -0.38 7.97
C GLU A 206 10.76 -1.06 9.01
N THR A 207 9.64 -1.62 8.58
CA THR A 207 8.72 -2.34 9.46
C THR A 207 9.38 -3.54 10.13
N TRP A 208 10.07 -4.37 9.35
CA TRP A 208 10.76 -5.56 9.88
C TRP A 208 11.99 -5.18 10.72
N ALA A 209 12.73 -4.15 10.32
CA ALA A 209 13.91 -3.69 11.03
C ALA A 209 13.60 -3.14 12.42
N LYS A 210 12.54 -2.35 12.56
CA LYS A 210 12.07 -1.82 13.86
C LYS A 210 11.60 -2.92 14.80
N LYS A 211 11.04 -3.99 14.26
CA LYS A 211 10.51 -5.10 15.06
C LYS A 211 11.56 -6.14 15.45
N TYR A 212 12.47 -6.43 14.53
CA TYR A 212 13.46 -7.50 14.67
C TYR A 212 14.89 -6.91 14.71
N GLU A 213 15.24 -6.31 15.85
CA GLU A 213 16.44 -5.50 16.02
C GLU A 213 17.76 -6.27 15.83
N LYS A 214 17.77 -7.59 16.07
CA LYS A 214 18.95 -8.45 15.95
C LYS A 214 19.00 -9.24 14.64
N THR A 215 18.02 -9.05 13.76
CA THR A 215 17.90 -9.77 12.49
C THR A 215 18.71 -9.08 11.41
N ARG A 216 19.46 -9.84 10.64
CA ARG A 216 20.11 -9.37 9.42
C ARG A 216 19.09 -9.29 8.29
N ILE A 217 19.05 -8.18 7.57
CA ILE A 217 18.13 -7.97 6.45
C ILE A 217 18.90 -7.64 5.19
N ILE A 218 18.54 -8.26 4.09
CA ILE A 218 18.99 -7.87 2.76
C ILE A 218 17.77 -7.50 1.93
N GLY A 219 17.80 -6.29 1.35
CA GLY A 219 16.82 -5.84 0.37
C GLY A 219 17.44 -5.88 -1.03
N ILE A 220 16.74 -6.46 -1.99
CA ILE A 220 17.12 -6.43 -3.40
C ILE A 220 16.02 -5.81 -4.24
N ASP A 221 16.41 -4.99 -5.22
CA ASP A 221 15.51 -4.40 -6.20
C ASP A 221 16.26 -4.08 -7.48
N ILE A 222 15.53 -3.94 -8.60
CA ILE A 222 16.06 -3.51 -9.89
C ILE A 222 15.93 -1.99 -10.10
N ASP A 223 15.02 -1.33 -9.39
CA ASP A 223 14.78 0.12 -9.49
C ASP A 223 15.91 0.92 -8.82
N PRO A 224 16.71 1.69 -9.58
CA PRO A 224 17.78 2.49 -9.00
C PRO A 224 17.29 3.60 -8.07
N LYS A 225 16.07 4.15 -8.28
CA LYS A 225 15.51 5.21 -7.43
C LYS A 225 15.07 4.63 -6.09
N GLY A 226 14.38 3.49 -6.11
CA GLY A 226 14.00 2.75 -4.91
C GLY A 226 15.23 2.37 -4.07
N ILE A 227 16.25 1.79 -4.70
CA ILE A 227 17.52 1.44 -4.04
C ILE A 227 18.17 2.63 -3.37
N LEU A 228 18.21 3.79 -4.03
CA LEU A 228 18.80 5.00 -3.44
C LEU A 228 18.01 5.45 -2.20
N ALA A 229 16.69 5.47 -2.30
CA ALA A 229 15.81 5.84 -1.18
C ALA A 229 15.91 4.84 -0.01
N ALA A 230 15.94 3.55 -0.29
CA ALA A 230 16.09 2.52 0.73
C ALA A 230 17.45 2.57 1.45
N LYS A 231 18.55 2.86 0.72
CA LYS A 231 19.87 3.07 1.32
C LYS A 231 19.86 4.27 2.26
N LYS A 232 19.28 5.39 1.83
CA LYS A 232 19.14 6.58 2.66
C LYS A 232 18.34 6.30 3.93
N LEU A 233 17.23 5.56 3.82
CA LEU A 233 16.43 5.12 4.97
C LEU A 233 17.24 4.28 5.96
N VAL A 234 18.07 3.36 5.47
CA VAL A 234 18.94 2.51 6.31
C VAL A 234 20.00 3.35 7.03
N GLU A 235 20.60 4.32 6.34
CA GLU A 235 21.62 5.24 6.88
C GLU A 235 21.04 6.17 7.94
N GLU A 236 19.89 6.81 7.68
CA GLU A 236 19.20 7.70 8.61
C GLU A 236 18.78 7.03 9.91
N ASN A 237 18.57 5.70 9.88
CA ASN A 237 18.23 4.90 11.06
C ASN A 237 19.44 4.19 11.71
N ASN A 238 20.67 4.39 11.19
CA ASN A 238 21.90 3.74 11.66
C ASN A 238 21.85 2.19 11.62
N TRP A 239 21.25 1.62 10.56
CA TRP A 239 21.09 0.16 10.41
C TRP A 239 22.13 -0.51 9.50
N ASN A 240 23.17 0.22 9.05
CA ASN A 240 24.14 -0.23 8.05
C ASN A 240 24.91 -1.51 8.45
N GLU A 241 25.07 -1.78 9.74
CA GLU A 241 25.78 -2.98 10.21
C GLU A 241 25.01 -4.27 9.94
N ARG A 242 23.67 -4.21 9.91
CA ARG A 242 22.80 -5.39 9.79
C ARG A 242 21.89 -5.40 8.58
N ILE A 243 21.74 -4.26 7.86
CA ILE A 243 20.87 -4.14 6.70
C ILE A 243 21.70 -3.74 5.48
N LYS A 244 21.54 -4.50 4.38
CA LYS A 244 22.19 -4.20 3.10
C LYS A 244 21.13 -4.06 2.02
N ILE A 245 21.28 -3.03 1.18
CA ILE A 245 20.40 -2.76 0.04
C ILE A 245 21.21 -2.90 -1.25
N LEU A 246 20.78 -3.80 -2.14
CA LEU A 246 21.53 -4.17 -3.33
C LEU A 246 20.67 -3.99 -4.58
N LYS A 247 21.23 -3.34 -5.60
CA LYS A 247 20.61 -3.32 -6.93
C LYS A 247 20.92 -4.64 -7.65
N LYS A 248 20.02 -5.61 -7.51
CA LYS A 248 20.12 -6.93 -8.15
C LYS A 248 18.73 -7.51 -8.42
N SER A 249 18.62 -8.26 -9.51
CA SER A 249 17.49 -9.17 -9.70
C SER A 249 17.59 -10.38 -8.76
N THR A 250 16.49 -11.09 -8.55
CA THR A 250 16.48 -12.32 -7.74
C THR A 250 17.40 -13.37 -8.34
N HIS A 251 17.38 -13.51 -9.67
CA HIS A 251 18.23 -14.46 -10.39
C HIS A 251 19.72 -14.17 -10.19
N GLU A 252 20.15 -12.92 -10.43
CA GLU A 252 21.54 -12.52 -10.19
C GLU A 252 21.97 -12.76 -8.74
N TYR A 253 21.09 -12.44 -7.78
CA TYR A 253 21.41 -12.61 -6.38
C TYR A 253 21.55 -14.10 -6.02
N ALA A 254 20.60 -14.94 -6.43
CA ALA A 254 20.63 -16.38 -6.18
C ALA A 254 21.88 -17.09 -6.72
N HIS A 255 22.40 -16.64 -7.86
CA HIS A 255 23.56 -17.25 -8.52
C HIS A 255 24.90 -16.62 -8.15
N THR A 256 24.90 -15.53 -7.38
CA THR A 256 26.13 -14.84 -6.91
C THR A 256 26.35 -14.94 -5.40
N THR A 257 25.38 -15.45 -4.64
CA THR A 257 25.51 -15.61 -3.19
C THR A 257 25.50 -17.07 -2.77
N LYS A 258 26.15 -17.35 -1.63
CA LYS A 258 26.01 -18.62 -0.88
C LYS A 258 25.07 -18.49 0.31
N GLU A 259 24.51 -17.29 0.53
CA GLU A 259 23.65 -17.00 1.67
C GLU A 259 22.28 -17.66 1.49
N LYS A 260 21.72 -18.12 2.60
CA LYS A 260 20.34 -18.58 2.71
C LYS A 260 19.62 -17.79 3.79
N PHE A 261 18.30 -17.72 3.70
CA PHE A 261 17.47 -16.90 4.55
C PHE A 261 16.43 -17.72 5.29
N ASP A 262 16.14 -17.29 6.53
CA ASP A 262 15.09 -17.90 7.33
C ASP A 262 13.71 -17.40 6.88
N LEU A 263 13.63 -16.14 6.44
CA LEU A 263 12.45 -15.53 5.89
C LEU A 263 12.78 -14.85 4.58
N ILE A 264 12.03 -15.18 3.52
CA ILE A 264 12.05 -14.42 2.26
C ILE A 264 10.69 -13.74 2.11
N ILE A 265 10.68 -12.47 1.72
CA ILE A 265 9.46 -11.67 1.62
C ILE A 265 9.31 -11.15 0.19
N LEU A 266 8.14 -11.39 -0.40
CA LEU A 266 7.62 -10.69 -1.57
C LEU A 266 6.35 -9.97 -1.14
N ASN A 267 6.40 -8.65 -1.02
CA ASN A 267 5.24 -7.86 -0.57
C ASN A 267 4.80 -6.88 -1.65
N GLN A 268 3.67 -7.14 -2.30
CA GLN A 268 3.10 -6.33 -3.38
C GLN A 268 4.09 -6.08 -4.54
N VAL A 269 4.79 -7.12 -4.97
CA VAL A 269 5.81 -7.03 -6.02
C VAL A 269 5.66 -8.12 -7.09
N LEU A 270 5.14 -9.30 -6.73
CA LEU A 270 5.07 -10.42 -7.67
C LEU A 270 4.20 -10.10 -8.90
N HIS A 271 3.09 -9.37 -8.71
CA HIS A 271 2.20 -9.00 -9.82
C HIS A 271 2.90 -8.08 -10.85
N GLU A 272 3.83 -7.23 -10.42
CA GLU A 272 4.62 -6.32 -11.28
C GLU A 272 5.75 -7.00 -12.05
N MET A 273 6.18 -8.21 -11.59
CA MET A 273 7.24 -8.96 -12.25
C MET A 273 6.77 -9.53 -13.59
N ASN A 274 7.71 -9.85 -14.47
CA ASN A 274 7.44 -10.41 -15.78
C ASN A 274 6.33 -11.48 -15.71
N PRO A 275 5.22 -11.31 -16.48
CA PRO A 275 4.08 -12.22 -16.44
C PRO A 275 4.34 -13.60 -17.09
N ASP A 276 5.44 -13.76 -17.79
CA ASP A 276 5.82 -15.01 -18.44
C ASP A 276 5.94 -16.17 -17.42
N GLU A 277 5.38 -17.31 -17.76
CA GLU A 277 5.32 -18.45 -16.85
C GLU A 277 6.69 -19.08 -16.59
N ASN A 278 7.57 -19.12 -17.61
CA ASN A 278 8.93 -19.64 -17.43
C ASN A 278 9.74 -18.73 -16.51
N TYR A 279 9.60 -17.41 -16.68
CA TYR A 279 10.22 -16.44 -15.76
C TYR A 279 9.76 -16.66 -14.31
N ARG A 280 8.46 -16.82 -14.08
CA ARG A 280 7.91 -17.01 -12.73
C ARG A 280 8.32 -18.36 -12.13
N ASN A 281 8.35 -19.41 -12.92
CA ASN A 281 8.87 -20.71 -12.48
C ASN A 281 10.36 -20.62 -12.12
N GLN A 282 11.17 -19.89 -12.91
CA GLN A 282 12.58 -19.68 -12.58
C GLN A 282 12.74 -18.84 -11.31
N LEU A 283 11.96 -17.77 -11.16
CA LEU A 283 11.94 -16.96 -9.94
C LEU A 283 11.70 -17.83 -8.69
N PHE A 284 10.71 -18.72 -8.72
CA PHE A 284 10.41 -19.58 -7.56
C PHE A 284 11.48 -20.67 -7.34
N LYS A 285 12.17 -21.13 -8.38
CA LYS A 285 13.37 -21.96 -8.22
C LYS A 285 14.49 -21.20 -7.52
N ASP A 286 14.75 -19.97 -7.91
CA ASP A 286 15.77 -19.12 -7.29
C ASP A 286 15.44 -18.82 -5.83
N LEU A 287 14.16 -18.51 -5.51
CA LEU A 287 13.69 -18.34 -4.12
C LEU A 287 13.85 -19.63 -3.31
N TYR A 288 13.59 -20.79 -3.90
CA TYR A 288 13.82 -22.09 -3.25
C TYR A 288 15.30 -22.31 -2.91
N LEU A 289 16.23 -21.94 -3.80
CA LEU A 289 17.67 -22.03 -3.53
C LEU A 289 18.09 -21.11 -2.37
N LEU A 290 17.52 -19.91 -2.30
CA LEU A 290 17.82 -18.89 -1.28
C LEU A 290 17.19 -19.17 0.08
N LEU A 291 16.15 -20.01 0.16
CA LEU A 291 15.46 -20.29 1.41
C LEU A 291 16.20 -21.38 2.22
N ASN A 292 16.29 -21.21 3.54
CA ASN A 292 16.71 -22.27 4.46
C ASN A 292 15.66 -23.39 4.49
N ASP A 293 16.06 -24.63 4.83
CA ASP A 293 15.14 -25.78 4.82
C ASP A 293 13.95 -25.64 5.78
N LYS A 294 14.13 -24.94 6.90
CA LYS A 294 13.06 -24.59 7.85
C LYS A 294 12.54 -23.15 7.66
N GLY A 295 12.94 -22.50 6.59
CA GLY A 295 12.57 -21.13 6.29
C GLY A 295 11.13 -21.00 5.81
N ILE A 296 10.67 -19.75 5.74
CA ILE A 296 9.35 -19.39 5.21
C ILE A 296 9.54 -18.38 4.07
N LEU A 297 8.92 -18.65 2.93
CA LEU A 297 8.67 -17.67 1.90
C LEU A 297 7.29 -17.06 2.16
N LEU A 298 7.26 -15.76 2.46
CA LEU A 298 6.06 -14.98 2.69
C LEU A 298 5.73 -14.18 1.43
N VAL A 299 4.51 -14.38 0.90
CA VAL A 299 4.03 -13.64 -0.29
C VAL A 299 2.77 -12.88 0.07
N GLY A 300 2.90 -11.54 0.18
CA GLY A 300 1.80 -10.61 0.40
C GLY A 300 1.36 -10.02 -0.94
N GLU A 301 0.29 -10.58 -1.52
CA GLU A 301 -0.20 -10.21 -2.85
C GLU A 301 -1.69 -9.92 -2.89
N SER A 302 -2.07 -9.08 -3.82
CA SER A 302 -3.48 -8.85 -4.18
C SER A 302 -4.03 -10.10 -4.86
N MET A 303 -5.00 -10.77 -4.19
CA MET A 303 -5.74 -11.89 -4.77
C MET A 303 -7.01 -11.36 -5.43
N VAL A 304 -7.00 -11.26 -6.75
CA VAL A 304 -8.08 -10.65 -7.54
C VAL A 304 -9.03 -11.73 -8.03
N PRO A 305 -10.35 -11.65 -7.75
CA PRO A 305 -11.31 -12.61 -8.27
C PRO A 305 -11.41 -12.49 -9.80
N ASP A 306 -11.89 -13.55 -10.45
CA ASP A 306 -12.19 -13.51 -11.88
C ASP A 306 -13.28 -12.47 -12.15
N THR A 307 -13.23 -11.85 -13.33
CA THR A 307 -14.13 -10.74 -13.70
C THR A 307 -15.61 -11.11 -13.60
N PHE A 308 -15.96 -12.35 -13.92
CA PHE A 308 -17.32 -12.85 -13.89
C PHE A 308 -17.65 -13.74 -12.68
N ALA A 309 -16.76 -13.73 -11.67
CA ALA A 309 -17.02 -14.40 -10.40
C ALA A 309 -18.13 -13.67 -9.60
N PRO A 310 -18.77 -14.35 -8.64
CA PRO A 310 -19.66 -13.69 -7.70
C PRO A 310 -19.00 -12.52 -7.00
N ARG A 311 -19.78 -11.46 -6.72
CA ARG A 311 -19.25 -10.25 -6.08
C ARG A 311 -18.71 -10.52 -4.68
N GLU A 312 -17.49 -10.04 -4.43
CA GLU A 312 -16.84 -10.04 -3.12
C GLU A 312 -16.66 -8.59 -2.65
N PRO A 313 -17.49 -8.06 -1.74
CA PRO A 313 -17.52 -6.64 -1.37
C PRO A 313 -16.15 -6.08 -0.92
N PHE A 314 -15.37 -6.90 -0.24
CA PHE A 314 -14.07 -6.48 0.30
C PHE A 314 -12.90 -6.58 -0.69
N LYS A 315 -13.15 -6.95 -1.95
CA LYS A 315 -12.12 -7.06 -3.00
C LYS A 315 -11.96 -5.79 -3.83
N LEU A 316 -12.69 -4.73 -3.54
CA LEU A 316 -12.62 -3.48 -4.33
C LEU A 316 -11.19 -2.94 -4.46
N PHE A 317 -10.40 -3.02 -3.38
CA PHE A 317 -9.01 -2.57 -3.40
C PHE A 317 -8.15 -3.40 -4.37
N ASP A 318 -8.25 -4.73 -4.31
CA ASP A 318 -7.52 -5.64 -5.21
C ASP A 318 -7.91 -5.43 -6.67
N ILE A 319 -9.23 -5.22 -6.92
CA ILE A 319 -9.76 -4.94 -8.27
C ILE A 319 -9.26 -3.59 -8.79
N THR A 320 -9.23 -2.55 -7.95
CA THR A 320 -8.68 -1.23 -8.30
C THR A 320 -7.19 -1.33 -8.64
N HIS A 321 -6.44 -2.15 -7.90
CA HIS A 321 -5.04 -2.40 -8.16
C HIS A 321 -4.85 -3.05 -9.54
N LYS A 322 -5.61 -4.12 -9.84
CA LYS A 322 -5.63 -4.73 -11.18
C LYS A 322 -5.97 -3.71 -12.27
N PHE A 323 -6.95 -2.85 -12.04
CA PHE A 323 -7.35 -1.82 -13.01
C PHE A 323 -6.21 -0.86 -13.33
N SER A 324 -5.49 -0.38 -12.32
CA SER A 324 -4.38 0.57 -12.50
C SER A 324 -3.18 -0.03 -13.25
N GLU A 325 -3.01 -1.34 -13.22
CA GLU A 325 -1.83 -2.04 -13.75
C GLU A 325 -2.16 -3.09 -14.82
N ALA A 326 -3.36 -3.04 -15.37
CA ALA A 326 -3.93 -4.08 -16.24
C ALA A 326 -3.05 -4.51 -17.43
N GLY A 327 -2.22 -3.62 -17.96
CA GLY A 327 -1.38 -3.91 -19.13
C GLY A 327 -0.01 -4.52 -18.80
N SER A 328 0.44 -4.44 -17.54
CA SER A 328 1.82 -4.81 -17.15
C SER A 328 1.88 -5.92 -16.12
N ALA A 329 0.80 -6.14 -15.39
CA ALA A 329 0.78 -7.01 -14.22
C ALA A 329 0.04 -8.33 -14.47
N ARG A 330 0.50 -9.38 -13.80
CA ARG A 330 -0.22 -10.66 -13.72
C ARG A 330 -0.75 -10.87 -12.31
N PHE A 331 -2.04 -10.73 -12.15
CA PHE A 331 -2.74 -11.01 -10.89
C PHE A 331 -3.23 -12.45 -10.84
N TYR A 332 -3.21 -13.01 -9.63
CA TYR A 332 -3.78 -14.32 -9.33
C TYR A 332 -5.04 -14.17 -8.47
N ASN A 333 -5.92 -15.16 -8.54
CA ASN A 333 -6.85 -15.45 -7.45
C ASN A 333 -6.27 -16.55 -6.53
N GLU A 334 -6.94 -16.85 -5.43
CA GLU A 334 -6.44 -17.84 -4.45
C GLU A 334 -6.23 -19.22 -5.09
N LYS A 335 -7.14 -19.64 -5.97
CA LYS A 335 -7.07 -20.94 -6.65
C LYS A 335 -5.91 -21.01 -7.66
N THR A 336 -5.78 -19.99 -8.50
CA THR A 336 -4.74 -19.97 -9.54
C THR A 336 -3.36 -19.76 -8.93
N PHE A 337 -3.24 -19.02 -7.82
CA PHE A 337 -1.95 -18.90 -7.13
C PHE A 337 -1.55 -20.23 -6.47
N LYS A 338 -2.48 -20.92 -5.81
CA LYS A 338 -2.21 -22.24 -5.24
C LYS A 338 -1.75 -23.22 -6.32
N ALA A 339 -2.47 -23.28 -7.44
CA ALA A 339 -2.09 -24.15 -8.57
C ALA A 339 -0.69 -23.82 -9.14
N PHE A 340 -0.35 -22.53 -9.20
CA PHE A 340 0.98 -22.10 -9.59
C PHE A 340 2.05 -22.58 -8.60
N ILE A 341 1.84 -22.41 -7.28
CA ILE A 341 2.79 -22.89 -6.26
C ILE A 341 2.98 -24.42 -6.36
N ASP A 342 1.90 -25.17 -6.58
CA ASP A 342 1.96 -26.63 -6.71
C ASP A 342 2.79 -27.10 -7.93
N SER A 343 3.05 -26.22 -8.91
CA SER A 343 3.94 -26.47 -10.05
C SER A 343 5.41 -26.12 -9.77
N THR A 344 5.71 -25.54 -8.62
CA THR A 344 7.07 -25.13 -8.20
C THR A 344 7.74 -26.19 -7.30
N PRO A 345 9.03 -26.06 -6.96
CA PRO A 345 9.70 -26.97 -6.05
C PRO A 345 9.19 -26.96 -4.59
N PHE A 346 8.35 -26.02 -4.22
CA PHE A 346 7.81 -25.91 -2.86
C PHE A 346 6.76 -26.98 -2.59
N THR A 347 6.72 -27.49 -1.35
CA THR A 347 5.85 -28.62 -0.99
C THR A 347 4.63 -28.22 -0.19
N LYS A 348 4.67 -27.06 0.49
CA LYS A 348 3.58 -26.59 1.34
C LYS A 348 3.28 -25.12 1.12
N ALA A 349 2.03 -24.81 0.82
CA ALA A 349 1.53 -23.44 0.76
C ALA A 349 0.26 -23.29 1.59
N GLU A 350 0.21 -22.26 2.41
CA GLU A 350 -0.91 -21.94 3.27
C GLU A 350 -1.31 -20.47 3.12
N PHE A 351 -2.59 -20.23 2.88
CA PHE A 351 -3.14 -18.89 2.78
C PHE A 351 -3.72 -18.44 4.10
N ILE A 352 -3.15 -17.39 4.68
CA ILE A 352 -3.54 -16.83 5.97
C ILE A 352 -4.30 -15.54 5.74
N LYS A 353 -5.48 -15.41 6.33
CA LYS A 353 -6.31 -14.21 6.26
C LYS A 353 -7.02 -13.95 7.59
N GLU A 354 -6.94 -12.70 8.06
CA GLU A 354 -7.62 -12.23 9.26
C GLU A 354 -7.82 -10.71 9.19
N GLY A 355 -9.02 -10.23 9.49
CA GLY A 355 -9.31 -8.78 9.59
C GLY A 355 -8.98 -7.98 8.32
N GLY A 356 -9.13 -8.57 7.12
CA GLY A 356 -8.79 -7.94 5.85
C GLY A 356 -7.32 -8.05 5.45
N THR A 357 -6.44 -8.51 6.33
CA THR A 357 -5.03 -8.80 6.04
C THR A 357 -4.90 -10.22 5.53
N LYS A 358 -4.08 -10.42 4.51
CA LYS A 358 -3.90 -11.72 3.86
C LYS A 358 -2.48 -11.86 3.31
N PHE A 359 -1.94 -13.08 3.36
CA PHE A 359 -0.67 -13.45 2.75
C PHE A 359 -0.55 -14.97 2.61
N TRP A 360 0.37 -15.42 1.80
CA TRP A 360 0.75 -16.82 1.69
C TRP A 360 2.03 -17.08 2.47
N THR A 361 2.09 -18.22 3.14
CA THR A 361 3.34 -18.81 3.63
C THR A 361 3.63 -20.07 2.86
N ILE A 362 4.86 -20.18 2.38
CA ILE A 362 5.29 -21.23 1.47
C ILE A 362 6.57 -21.83 2.04
N ARG A 363 6.69 -23.16 2.00
CA ARG A 363 7.81 -23.89 2.59
C ARG A 363 8.33 -24.96 1.63
N LYS A 364 9.58 -25.35 1.84
CA LYS A 364 10.19 -26.52 1.19
C LYS A 364 9.50 -27.81 1.58
#